data_328d65b28396415951207326f496f144
#
_entry.id   328d65b28396415951207326f496f144
#
_cell.length_a   1.000
_cell.length_b   1.000
_cell.length_c   1.000
_cell.angle_alpha   90.00
_cell.angle_beta   90.00
_cell.angle_gamma   90.00
#
_symmetry.space_group_name_H-M   'P 1'
#
loop_
_entity.id
_entity.type
_entity.pdbx_description
1 polymer ?
#
loop_
_entity_poly.entity_id
_entity_poly.type
_entity_poly.pdbx_seq_one_letter_code
_entity_poly.pdbx_strand_id
1 'polypeptide(L)'
;MKPGVILVRDAAQADELAGQVRASATKPQAWIALFGEVNQIWTYLAALSAVRVPFELHPGAGSFSIAPGAHAAQPLDVMSEVAGQVGAETFAAVDPKNNCKLAKDLIKLAGRAELHRYVFFASPVFPGTTRLPQLERGGVQVWSVDV
;
A
#
# COMPACT_ATOMS: atom_id res chain seq x y z
N MET A 1 15.60 -7.36 10.98
CA MET A 1 14.58 -6.84 10.06
C MET A 1 14.23 -7.89 9.02
N LYS A 2 12.96 -8.13 8.78
CA LYS A 2 12.53 -9.10 7.77
C LYS A 2 12.77 -8.53 6.37
N PRO A 3 13.30 -9.35 5.43
CA PRO A 3 13.49 -8.87 4.06
C PRO A 3 12.18 -8.38 3.43
N GLY A 4 12.23 -7.24 2.74
CA GLY A 4 11.09 -6.67 2.05
C GLY A 4 10.08 -5.92 2.94
N VAL A 5 10.31 -5.87 4.26
CA VAL A 5 9.42 -5.15 5.18
C VAL A 5 10.06 -3.82 5.57
N ILE A 6 9.34 -2.74 5.36
CA ILE A 6 9.76 -1.38 5.73
C ILE A 6 8.86 -0.88 6.85
N LEU A 7 9.47 -0.47 7.97
CA LEU A 7 8.74 0.14 9.08
C LEU A 7 8.66 1.66 8.84
N VAL A 8 7.44 2.18 8.77
CA VAL A 8 7.17 3.61 8.57
C VAL A 8 6.50 4.15 9.83
N ARG A 9 7.13 5.16 10.44
CA ARG A 9 6.71 5.69 11.75
C ARG A 9 5.67 6.79 11.66
N ASP A 10 5.70 7.58 10.58
CA ASP A 10 4.76 8.70 10.39
C ASP A 10 4.65 9.06 8.90
N ALA A 11 3.71 9.95 8.59
CA ALA A 11 3.46 10.39 7.22
C ALA A 11 4.65 11.12 6.60
N ALA A 12 5.41 11.87 7.40
CA ALA A 12 6.60 12.57 6.91
C ALA A 12 7.67 11.59 6.45
N GLN A 13 7.88 10.50 7.20
CA GLN A 13 8.80 9.44 6.80
C GLN A 13 8.32 8.71 5.54
N ALA A 14 7.01 8.48 5.42
CA ALA A 14 6.45 7.89 4.20
C ALA A 14 6.76 8.76 2.97
N ASP A 15 6.59 10.07 3.08
CA ASP A 15 6.90 11.01 2.00
C ASP A 15 8.38 11.02 1.65
N GLU A 16 9.25 11.00 2.66
CA GLU A 16 10.70 10.95 2.45
C GLU A 16 11.11 9.68 1.71
N LEU A 17 10.61 8.53 2.15
CA LEU A 17 10.90 7.24 1.51
C LEU A 17 10.35 7.21 0.08
N ALA A 18 9.15 7.71 -0.15
CA ALA A 18 8.58 7.80 -1.49
C ALA A 18 9.44 8.67 -2.41
N GLY A 19 9.98 9.79 -1.89
CA GLY A 19 10.90 10.65 -2.62
C GLY A 19 12.19 9.93 -3.00
N GLN A 20 12.75 9.16 -2.08
CA GLN A 20 13.96 8.35 -2.34
C GLN A 20 13.67 7.28 -3.41
N VAL A 21 12.53 6.64 -3.34
CA VAL A 21 12.10 5.64 -4.32
C VAL A 21 11.98 6.27 -5.71
N ARG A 22 11.34 7.44 -5.82
CA ARG A 22 11.22 8.14 -7.12
C ARG A 22 12.58 8.56 -7.67
N ALA A 23 13.47 9.06 -6.84
CA ALA A 23 14.83 9.44 -7.26
C ALA A 23 15.61 8.22 -7.75
N SER A 24 15.46 7.07 -7.09
CA SER A 24 16.11 5.82 -7.48
C SER A 24 15.55 5.22 -8.76
N ALA A 25 14.32 5.56 -9.14
CA ALA A 25 13.70 5.07 -10.37
C ALA A 25 14.47 5.47 -11.64
N THR A 26 15.29 6.52 -11.54
CA THR A 26 16.19 6.94 -12.63
C THR A 26 17.46 6.11 -12.71
N LYS A 27 17.69 5.20 -11.74
CA LYS A 27 18.90 4.37 -11.62
C LYS A 27 18.48 2.89 -11.44
N PRO A 28 18.12 2.20 -12.54
CA PRO A 28 17.60 0.82 -12.45
C PRO A 28 18.48 -0.17 -11.69
N GLN A 29 19.80 -0.03 -11.80
CA GLN A 29 20.73 -0.94 -11.11
C GLN A 29 20.62 -0.83 -9.59
N ALA A 30 20.45 0.39 -9.06
CA ALA A 30 20.27 0.60 -7.62
C ALA A 30 18.97 -0.06 -7.14
N TRP A 31 17.93 -0.03 -7.96
CA TRP A 31 16.66 -0.67 -7.68
C TRP A 31 16.76 -2.18 -7.58
N ILE A 32 17.41 -2.79 -8.57
CA ILE A 32 17.63 -4.24 -8.59
C ILE A 32 18.39 -4.67 -7.34
N ALA A 33 19.39 -3.88 -6.91
CA ALA A 33 20.15 -4.18 -5.70
C ALA A 33 19.32 -4.11 -4.43
N LEU A 34 18.37 -3.17 -4.34
CA LEU A 34 17.55 -2.96 -3.14
C LEU A 34 16.32 -3.85 -3.07
N PHE A 35 15.61 -4.04 -4.19
CA PHE A 35 14.29 -4.66 -4.22
C PHE A 35 14.19 -5.90 -5.09
N GLY A 36 15.28 -6.28 -5.72
CA GLY A 36 15.35 -7.49 -6.54
C GLY A 36 14.84 -7.33 -7.97
N GLU A 37 13.96 -6.37 -8.25
CA GLU A 37 13.45 -6.16 -9.59
C GLU A 37 12.87 -4.74 -9.78
N VAL A 38 12.85 -4.28 -11.03
CA VAL A 38 12.39 -2.93 -11.39
C VAL A 38 10.89 -2.73 -11.11
N ASN A 39 10.07 -3.78 -11.28
CA ASN A 39 8.62 -3.70 -11.07
C ASN A 39 8.22 -3.35 -9.64
N GLN A 40 9.08 -3.59 -8.67
CA GLN A 40 8.83 -3.27 -7.27
C GLN A 40 8.72 -1.76 -7.01
N ILE A 41 9.26 -0.92 -7.90
CA ILE A 41 9.22 0.54 -7.75
C ILE A 41 7.78 1.03 -7.55
N TRP A 42 6.91 0.70 -8.49
CA TRP A 42 5.52 1.16 -8.47
C TRP A 42 4.75 0.57 -7.30
N THR A 43 5.05 -0.68 -6.95
CA THR A 43 4.44 -1.36 -5.82
C THR A 43 4.77 -0.65 -4.50
N TYR A 44 6.04 -0.31 -4.27
CA TYR A 44 6.44 0.42 -3.07
C TYR A 44 5.94 1.87 -3.07
N LEU A 45 5.95 2.55 -4.21
CA LEU A 45 5.39 3.90 -4.31
C LEU A 45 3.91 3.92 -3.97
N ALA A 46 3.14 2.96 -4.48
CA ALA A 46 1.72 2.85 -4.17
C ALA A 46 1.51 2.64 -2.67
N ALA A 47 2.27 1.74 -2.05
CA ALA A 47 2.15 1.46 -0.62
C ALA A 47 2.57 2.66 0.24
N LEU A 48 3.67 3.32 -0.08
CA LEU A 48 4.16 4.50 0.66
C LEU A 48 3.20 5.69 0.53
N SER A 49 2.62 5.88 -0.64
CA SER A 49 1.61 6.92 -0.86
C SER A 49 0.31 6.58 -0.13
N ALA A 50 -0.06 5.31 -0.12
CA ALA A 50 -1.28 4.82 0.52
C ALA A 50 -1.24 4.98 2.05
N VAL A 51 -0.09 4.69 2.68
CA VAL A 51 0.01 4.67 4.14
C VAL A 51 -0.24 6.04 4.79
N ARG A 52 -0.12 7.11 4.03
CA ARG A 52 -0.47 8.47 4.50
C ARG A 52 -1.93 8.56 4.95
N VAL A 53 -2.82 7.84 4.28
CA VAL A 53 -4.26 7.86 4.62
C VAL A 53 -4.51 7.26 6.01
N PRO A 54 -4.07 6.03 6.33
CA PRO A 54 -4.30 5.51 7.67
C PRO A 54 -3.51 6.25 8.77
N PHE A 55 -2.37 6.87 8.47
CA PHE A 55 -1.71 7.74 9.45
C PHE A 55 -2.61 8.91 9.85
N GLU A 56 -3.30 9.50 8.90
CA GLU A 56 -4.22 10.62 9.15
C GLU A 56 -5.50 10.17 9.85
N LEU A 57 -6.08 9.07 9.41
CA LEU A 57 -7.36 8.58 9.92
C LEU A 57 -7.24 7.84 11.25
N HIS A 58 -6.09 7.22 11.54
CA HIS A 58 -5.89 6.36 12.69
C HIS A 58 -4.60 6.70 13.45
N PRO A 59 -4.54 7.89 14.08
CA PRO A 59 -3.30 8.30 14.79
C PRO A 59 -2.95 7.37 15.95
N GLY A 60 -3.92 6.62 16.49
CA GLY A 60 -3.68 5.67 17.57
C GLY A 60 -3.18 4.29 17.12
N ALA A 61 -3.03 4.05 15.82
CA ALA A 61 -2.59 2.75 15.31
C ALA A 61 -1.07 2.54 15.37
N GLY A 62 -0.30 3.57 15.69
CA GLY A 62 1.16 3.51 15.76
C GLY A 62 1.82 3.62 14.38
N SER A 63 2.98 2.99 14.24
CA SER A 63 3.68 2.91 12.95
C SER A 63 3.03 1.85 12.05
N PHE A 64 3.46 1.80 10.80
CA PHE A 64 2.97 0.80 9.84
C PHE A 64 4.13 0.02 9.25
N SER A 65 3.95 -1.29 9.13
CA SER A 65 4.86 -2.18 8.41
C SER A 65 4.37 -2.28 6.97
N ILE A 66 5.25 -1.97 6.01
CA ILE A 66 4.95 -2.02 4.59
C ILE A 66 5.75 -3.14 3.96
N ALA A 67 5.06 -4.10 3.35
CA ALA A 67 5.69 -5.25 2.72
C ALA A 67 4.88 -5.71 1.51
N PRO A 68 4.81 -4.87 0.47
CA PRO A 68 4.03 -5.23 -0.71
C PRO A 68 4.72 -6.29 -1.54
N GLY A 69 3.92 -7.13 -2.20
CA GLY A 69 4.42 -8.12 -3.14
C GLY A 69 4.35 -9.55 -2.64
N ALA A 70 4.57 -10.49 -3.56
CA ALA A 70 4.35 -11.91 -3.35
C ALA A 70 5.33 -12.57 -2.36
N HIS A 71 6.47 -11.93 -2.09
CA HIS A 71 7.51 -12.48 -1.20
C HIS A 71 7.52 -11.81 0.18
N ALA A 72 6.47 -11.06 0.48
CA ALA A 72 6.38 -10.35 1.75
C ALA A 72 6.23 -11.34 2.92
N ALA A 73 6.89 -11.01 4.04
CA ALA A 73 6.89 -11.85 5.24
C ALA A 73 5.69 -11.60 6.16
N GLN A 74 4.70 -10.82 5.70
CA GLN A 74 3.49 -10.54 6.47
C GLN A 74 2.23 -10.75 5.61
N PRO A 75 1.05 -11.00 6.24
CA PRO A 75 -0.16 -11.36 5.51
C PRO A 75 -0.70 -10.26 4.58
N LEU A 76 -0.53 -9.00 4.95
CA LEU A 76 -1.05 -7.86 4.20
C LEU A 76 0.09 -6.92 3.81
N ASP A 77 -0.12 -6.14 2.75
CA ASP A 77 0.88 -5.19 2.25
C ASP A 77 1.17 -4.08 3.27
N VAL A 78 0.16 -3.66 4.02
CA VAL A 78 0.28 -2.63 5.07
C VAL A 78 -0.40 -3.14 6.33
N MET A 79 0.31 -3.09 7.45
CA MET A 79 -0.24 -3.49 8.75
C MET A 79 0.18 -2.51 9.83
N SER A 80 -0.76 -2.16 10.72
CA SER A 80 -0.49 -1.27 11.85
C SER A 80 0.37 -1.96 12.91
N GLU A 81 1.15 -1.16 13.63
CA GLU A 81 1.92 -1.61 14.80
C GLU A 81 1.00 -2.16 15.88
N VAL A 82 -0.11 -1.47 16.13
CA VAL A 82 -1.13 -1.98 17.04
C VAL A 82 -1.89 -3.07 16.31
N ALA A 83 -1.72 -4.30 16.78
CA ALA A 83 -2.28 -5.49 16.14
C ALA A 83 -3.82 -5.40 16.05
N GLY A 84 -4.36 -5.76 14.89
CA GLY A 84 -5.80 -5.81 14.66
C GLY A 84 -6.46 -4.45 14.41
N GLN A 85 -5.71 -3.36 14.34
CA GLN A 85 -6.29 -2.03 14.11
C GLN A 85 -6.49 -1.74 12.62
N VAL A 86 -5.42 -1.75 11.83
CA VAL A 86 -5.46 -1.39 10.42
C VAL A 86 -4.74 -2.43 9.58
N GLY A 87 -5.36 -2.83 8.48
CA GLY A 87 -4.75 -3.68 7.48
C GLY A 87 -5.16 -3.24 6.08
N ALA A 88 -4.24 -3.32 5.13
CA ALA A 88 -4.50 -2.90 3.75
C ALA A 88 -3.73 -3.72 2.73
N GLU A 89 -4.33 -3.85 1.55
CA GLU A 89 -3.66 -4.31 0.35
C GLU A 89 -3.46 -3.12 -0.59
N THR A 90 -2.38 -3.15 -1.35
CA THR A 90 -2.04 -2.07 -2.27
C THR A 90 -1.63 -2.62 -3.62
N PHE A 91 -1.92 -1.89 -4.69
CA PHE A 91 -1.44 -2.24 -6.02
C PHE A 91 -1.42 -1.01 -6.93
N ALA A 92 -0.75 -1.16 -8.08
CA ALA A 92 -0.77 -0.17 -9.15
C ALA A 92 -1.24 -0.86 -10.43
N ALA A 93 -2.13 -0.23 -11.17
CA ALA A 93 -2.68 -0.77 -12.41
C ALA A 93 -3.17 0.36 -13.31
N VAL A 94 -3.24 0.10 -14.62
CA VAL A 94 -3.79 1.07 -15.57
C VAL A 94 -5.28 1.28 -15.27
N ASP A 95 -6.03 0.18 -15.12
CA ASP A 95 -7.42 0.22 -14.69
C ASP A 95 -7.61 -0.86 -13.61
N PRO A 96 -8.07 -0.49 -12.39
CA PRO A 96 -8.22 -1.45 -11.29
C PRO A 96 -9.21 -2.56 -11.59
N LYS A 97 -10.10 -2.39 -12.56
CA LYS A 97 -11.13 -3.37 -12.92
C LYS A 97 -10.65 -4.45 -13.89
N ASN A 98 -9.51 -4.26 -14.55
CA ASN A 98 -9.09 -5.10 -15.67
C ASN A 98 -8.33 -6.37 -15.28
N ASN A 99 -7.74 -6.44 -14.08
CA ASN A 99 -6.85 -7.55 -13.70
C ASN A 99 -7.38 -8.42 -12.55
N CYS A 100 -8.62 -8.22 -12.14
CA CYS A 100 -9.25 -8.91 -11.01
C CYS A 100 -8.53 -8.71 -9.66
N LYS A 101 -7.49 -7.89 -9.61
CA LYS A 101 -6.72 -7.65 -8.39
C LYS A 101 -7.57 -7.00 -7.31
N LEU A 102 -8.37 -6.00 -7.68
CA LEU A 102 -9.28 -5.34 -6.74
C LEU A 102 -10.27 -6.34 -6.13
N ALA A 103 -10.89 -7.17 -6.97
CA ALA A 103 -11.86 -8.17 -6.50
C ALA A 103 -11.20 -9.17 -5.54
N LYS A 104 -10.01 -9.66 -5.86
CA LYS A 104 -9.26 -10.59 -5.00
C LYS A 104 -8.88 -9.96 -3.67
N ASP A 105 -8.41 -8.73 -3.68
CA ASP A 105 -8.02 -8.02 -2.46
C ASP A 105 -9.23 -7.74 -1.57
N LEU A 106 -10.37 -7.38 -2.15
CA LEU A 106 -11.61 -7.18 -1.40
C LEU A 106 -12.07 -8.47 -0.70
N ILE A 107 -12.02 -9.60 -1.40
CA ILE A 107 -12.36 -10.90 -0.83
C ILE A 107 -11.41 -11.25 0.32
N LYS A 108 -10.12 -11.09 0.11
CA LYS A 108 -9.10 -11.37 1.13
C LYS A 108 -9.33 -10.54 2.39
N LEU A 109 -9.52 -9.22 2.24
CA LEU A 109 -9.71 -8.32 3.36
C LEU A 109 -11.05 -8.49 4.05
N ALA A 110 -12.10 -8.86 3.33
CA ALA A 110 -13.41 -9.13 3.92
C ALA A 110 -13.34 -10.28 4.96
N GLY A 111 -12.42 -11.22 4.78
CA GLY A 111 -12.19 -12.33 5.71
C GLY A 111 -11.19 -12.01 6.83
N ARG A 112 -10.63 -10.82 6.89
CA ARG A 112 -9.66 -10.42 7.91
C ARG A 112 -10.33 -9.82 9.14
N ALA A 113 -9.63 -9.89 10.27
CA ALA A 113 -10.14 -9.45 11.58
C ALA A 113 -9.78 -8.01 11.94
N GLU A 114 -8.97 -7.30 11.15
CA GLU A 114 -8.63 -5.91 11.42
C GLU A 114 -9.89 -5.03 11.46
N LEU A 115 -9.92 -4.06 12.39
CA LEU A 115 -11.06 -3.16 12.55
C LEU A 115 -11.25 -2.26 11.32
N HIS A 116 -10.16 -1.78 10.75
CA HIS A 116 -10.16 -0.88 9.60
C HIS A 116 -9.40 -1.54 8.45
N ARG A 117 -10.09 -1.80 7.35
CA ARG A 117 -9.55 -2.57 6.23
C ARG A 117 -9.69 -1.76 4.95
N TYR A 118 -8.60 -1.71 4.18
CA TYR A 118 -8.50 -0.87 3.00
C TYR A 118 -7.90 -1.59 1.82
N VAL A 119 -8.37 -1.25 0.62
CA VAL A 119 -7.63 -1.46 -0.62
C VAL A 119 -7.23 -0.08 -1.14
N PHE A 120 -5.95 0.11 -1.37
CA PHE A 120 -5.41 1.31 -1.99
C PHE A 120 -4.82 0.96 -3.35
N PHE A 121 -5.11 1.76 -4.36
CA PHE A 121 -4.51 1.55 -5.67
C PHE A 121 -4.11 2.87 -6.33
N ALA A 122 -3.06 2.80 -7.15
CA ALA A 122 -2.63 3.88 -8.00
C ALA A 122 -3.02 3.57 -9.44
N SER A 123 -3.75 4.48 -10.10
CA SER A 123 -4.22 4.30 -11.47
C SER A 123 -4.38 5.66 -12.15
N PRO A 124 -3.98 5.80 -13.43
CA PRO A 124 -4.22 7.03 -14.18
C PRO A 124 -5.71 7.29 -14.45
N VAL A 125 -6.55 6.25 -14.36
CA VAL A 125 -8.01 6.38 -14.55
C VAL A 125 -8.67 7.03 -13.33
N PHE A 126 -8.05 6.90 -12.16
CA PHE A 126 -8.55 7.49 -10.90
C PHE A 126 -7.44 8.37 -10.30
N PRO A 127 -7.24 9.58 -10.84
CA PRO A 127 -6.19 10.47 -10.33
C PRO A 127 -6.52 11.02 -8.94
N GLY A 128 -5.47 11.34 -8.18
CA GLY A 128 -5.61 11.90 -6.85
C GLY A 128 -5.81 10.85 -5.76
N THR A 129 -5.85 11.31 -4.51
CA THR A 129 -6.08 10.47 -3.34
C THR A 129 -7.50 10.70 -2.85
N THR A 130 -8.38 9.73 -3.07
CA THR A 130 -9.79 9.88 -2.74
C THR A 130 -10.44 8.52 -2.46
N ARG A 131 -11.42 8.54 -1.55
CA ARG A 131 -12.22 7.35 -1.28
C ARG A 131 -13.21 7.11 -2.43
N LEU A 132 -13.40 5.83 -2.76
CA LEU A 132 -14.26 5.38 -3.85
C LEU A 132 -15.32 4.41 -3.33
N PRO A 133 -16.38 4.92 -2.67
CA PRO A 133 -17.40 4.06 -2.05
C PRO A 133 -18.09 3.12 -3.05
N GLN A 134 -18.18 3.53 -4.31
CA GLN A 134 -18.81 2.73 -5.36
C GLN A 134 -18.07 1.42 -5.65
N LEU A 135 -16.80 1.32 -5.25
CA LEU A 135 -15.99 0.10 -5.43
C LEU A 135 -15.92 -0.75 -4.17
N GLU A 136 -16.46 -0.28 -3.05
CA GLU A 136 -16.34 -0.95 -1.76
C GLU A 136 -17.26 -2.17 -1.66
N ARG A 137 -16.75 -3.22 -1.00
CA ARG A 137 -17.48 -4.46 -0.72
C ARG A 137 -17.01 -5.05 0.61
N GLY A 138 -17.92 -5.72 1.32
CA GLY A 138 -17.57 -6.50 2.50
C GLY A 138 -17.01 -5.72 3.67
N GLY A 139 -17.35 -4.44 3.81
CA GLY A 139 -16.84 -3.58 4.89
C GLY A 139 -15.41 -3.09 4.66
N VAL A 140 -14.89 -3.23 3.45
CA VAL A 140 -13.54 -2.80 3.07
C VAL A 140 -13.63 -1.49 2.32
N GLN A 141 -12.89 -0.47 2.77
CA GLN A 141 -12.82 0.81 2.07
C GLN A 141 -11.86 0.72 0.88
N VAL A 142 -12.22 1.40 -0.19
CA VAL A 142 -11.38 1.47 -1.39
C VAL A 142 -11.01 2.93 -1.66
N TRP A 143 -9.71 3.17 -1.85
CA TRP A 143 -9.16 4.50 -2.13
C TRP A 143 -8.24 4.45 -3.33
N SER A 144 -8.34 5.45 -4.20
CA SER A 144 -7.25 5.76 -5.12
C SER A 144 -6.17 6.54 -4.36
N VAL A 145 -4.93 6.43 -4.80
CA VAL A 145 -3.82 7.18 -4.23
C VAL A 145 -2.98 7.80 -5.34
N ASP A 146 -2.47 8.99 -5.05
CA ASP A 146 -1.61 9.72 -5.97
C ASP A 146 -0.15 9.33 -5.75
N VAL A 147 0.56 9.00 -6.82
CA VAL A 147 1.96 8.55 -6.74
C VAL A 147 2.91 9.47 -7.53
#